data_31c55776f60bfb9360f17ad684ed448f
#
_entry.id   31c55776f60bfb9360f17ad684ed448f
#
_cell.length_a   1.000
_cell.length_b   1.000
_cell.length_c   1.000
_cell.angle_alpha   90.00
_cell.angle_beta   90.00
_cell.angle_gamma   90.00
#
_symmetry.space_group_name_H-M   'P 1'
#
loop_
_entity.id
_entity.type
_entity.pdbx_description
1 polymer ?
#
loop_
_entity_poly.entity_id
_entity_poly.type
_entity_poly.pdbx_seq_one_letter_code
_entity_poly.pdbx_strand_id
1 'polypeptide(L)'
;METEGDATPYIPWYRKSKDIQPFVLFSTLHFDEAEFHCTACXPWTPRSLTILWDGHAAQVPSLVSQWEAVAKKWMGAIAVGATGRLLIFPKLAGAKXIEVSLSSEVQNVAWILSNDTPLEPLVVFTVSSVITIFNVVTRTVVGRLRGHGGLITSISVHPIQPHLFCTSSRDFTVRIYDVTLQPVQVPNNPHWPPLSQPSLAGPAHGLHMCEPEGEGIGQCVAVFVGGRSGGHKGGVLCSAFHPSLPLIATGGVDRAVKIWRIPHSVFSPPPQPRIAREDKPLFSTDLLHKARIQSVHWLADDILISHSAPALMRHDPEDVEDTYYEDGTVAVWQWLSLNRFFPPGKIPQKVMRGTASDYRNSESFKILSAYHLPTVTNHLHVFRSLTHDPILMIPXGRIIRVYNVSQFGPRTPPQFPADDLVSLTNQMRLGDEDXLQGDPGQPSDSRSARXGQDXDGVEEGRTQKXRTAAMMYPPPAPLAALFDTVEGWXVTSVRQGEGLPELPDIAACEVGFGGRXXVGIGKGTLLLWRLEE
;
A
#
# COMPACT_ATOMS: atom_id res chain seq x y z
N MET A 1 -26.66 22.83 -46.93
CA MET A 1 -26.85 21.79 -45.92
C MET A 1 -25.53 21.04 -45.84
N GLU A 2 -24.65 21.51 -44.95
CA GLU A 2 -23.46 20.77 -44.65
C GLU A 2 -23.82 19.62 -43.69
N THR A 3 -23.51 18.41 -44.07
CA THR A 3 -23.69 17.24 -43.22
C THR A 3 -22.73 17.38 -42.06
N GLU A 4 -23.27 17.58 -40.85
CA GLU A 4 -22.49 17.44 -39.61
C GLU A 4 -21.84 16.05 -39.62
N GLY A 5 -20.55 16.04 -39.82
CA GLY A 5 -19.76 14.82 -39.73
C GLY A 5 -19.93 14.24 -38.34
N ASP A 6 -20.41 13.03 -38.26
CA ASP A 6 -20.59 12.27 -37.04
C ASP A 6 -19.20 12.03 -36.44
N ALA A 7 -18.75 12.96 -35.59
CA ALA A 7 -17.47 12.80 -34.91
C ALA A 7 -17.60 11.62 -33.93
N THR A 8 -17.02 10.48 -34.30
CA THR A 8 -16.96 9.32 -33.41
C THR A 8 -16.40 9.77 -32.06
N PRO A 9 -17.07 9.43 -30.95
CA PRO A 9 -16.63 9.87 -29.64
C PRO A 9 -15.22 9.36 -29.34
N TYR A 10 -14.36 10.23 -28.85
CA TYR A 10 -12.99 9.87 -28.45
C TYR A 10 -13.04 8.82 -27.34
N ILE A 11 -12.53 7.62 -27.65
CA ILE A 11 -12.41 6.54 -26.67
C ILE A 11 -10.98 6.54 -26.11
N PRO A 12 -10.80 6.77 -24.80
CA PRO A 12 -9.46 6.73 -24.20
C PRO A 12 -8.77 5.36 -24.40
N TRP A 13 -7.45 5.35 -24.49
CA TRP A 13 -6.67 4.13 -24.75
C TRP A 13 -7.00 3.02 -23.74
N TYR A 14 -7.21 3.37 -22.46
CA TYR A 14 -7.46 2.41 -21.39
C TYR A 14 -8.87 1.80 -21.43
N ARG A 15 -9.67 2.18 -22.41
CA ARG A 15 -10.99 1.59 -22.72
C ARG A 15 -11.06 0.99 -24.13
N LYS A 16 -9.96 1.08 -24.90
CA LYS A 16 -9.83 0.47 -26.24
C LYS A 16 -9.58 -1.04 -26.14
N SER A 17 -9.62 -1.73 -27.30
CA SER A 17 -9.27 -3.15 -27.40
C SER A 17 -7.85 -3.42 -26.91
N LYS A 18 -7.63 -4.57 -26.30
CA LYS A 18 -6.33 -5.02 -25.81
C LYS A 18 -5.38 -5.43 -26.93
N ASP A 19 -5.89 -5.60 -28.14
CA ASP A 19 -5.07 -5.93 -29.32
C ASP A 19 -4.17 -4.78 -29.77
N ILE A 20 -4.51 -3.56 -29.36
CA ILE A 20 -3.77 -2.36 -29.72
C ILE A 20 -2.78 -2.04 -28.59
N GLN A 21 -1.50 -1.98 -28.94
CA GLN A 21 -0.43 -1.58 -28.03
C GLN A 21 -0.48 -0.06 -27.83
N PRO A 22 -0.88 0.42 -26.67
CA PRO A 22 -1.01 1.87 -26.49
C PRO A 22 0.32 2.57 -26.26
N PHE A 23 1.35 1.84 -25.84
CA PHE A 23 2.65 2.45 -25.48
C PHE A 23 3.76 1.89 -26.37
N VAL A 24 4.56 2.79 -26.92
CA VAL A 24 5.70 2.45 -27.77
C VAL A 24 7.00 2.93 -27.14
N LEU A 25 7.99 2.04 -27.09
CA LEU A 25 9.34 2.35 -26.57
C LEU A 25 10.01 3.38 -27.47
N PHE A 26 10.28 4.57 -26.95
CA PHE A 26 10.89 5.65 -27.73
C PHE A 26 12.31 5.98 -27.31
N SER A 27 12.71 5.60 -26.10
CA SER A 27 14.05 5.91 -25.59
C SER A 27 14.53 4.87 -24.58
N THR A 28 15.82 4.56 -24.67
CA THR A 28 16.52 3.69 -23.74
C THR A 28 17.81 4.39 -23.34
N LEU A 29 18.01 4.58 -22.04
CA LEU A 29 19.22 5.20 -21.49
C LEU A 29 19.97 4.16 -20.66
N HIS A 30 21.23 3.93 -21.00
CA HIS A 30 22.10 2.99 -20.28
C HIS A 30 23.10 3.74 -19.40
N PHE A 31 23.34 3.22 -18.22
CA PHE A 31 24.30 3.74 -17.24
C PHE A 31 25.16 2.57 -16.78
N ASP A 32 26.40 2.56 -17.24
CA ASP A 32 27.35 1.53 -16.87
C ASP A 32 27.57 1.52 -15.36
N GLU A 33 27.67 0.33 -14.79
CA GLU A 33 27.93 0.09 -13.36
C GLU A 33 26.83 0.63 -12.43
N ALA A 34 25.68 1.04 -12.95
CA ALA A 34 24.56 1.47 -12.11
C ALA A 34 23.59 0.31 -11.87
N GLU A 35 23.05 0.25 -10.69
CA GLU A 35 21.94 -0.65 -10.36
C GLU A 35 20.78 0.22 -9.85
N PHE A 36 19.69 0.22 -10.59
CA PHE A 36 18.52 1.06 -10.30
C PHE A 36 17.53 0.32 -9.39
N HIS A 37 17.08 0.98 -8.34
CA HIS A 37 16.21 0.37 -7.32
C HIS A 37 14.82 0.97 -7.29
N CYS A 38 14.69 2.28 -7.53
CA CYS A 38 13.42 2.98 -7.42
C CYS A 38 13.36 4.15 -8.41
N THR A 39 12.14 4.56 -8.74
CA THR A 39 11.91 5.69 -9.65
C THR A 39 10.67 6.47 -9.21
N ALA A 40 10.65 7.78 -9.53
CA ALA A 40 9.51 8.65 -9.29
C ALA A 40 9.41 9.70 -10.40
N CYS A 41 8.22 9.82 -10.96
CA CYS A 41 7.89 10.83 -11.96
C CYS A 41 7.24 12.05 -11.32
N UNK A 42 7.36 13.32 -11.63
CA UNK A 42 6.88 14.35 -11.23
C UNK A 42 5.56 14.23 -11.41
N PRO A 43 4.80 14.30 -10.53
CA PRO A 43 3.38 14.06 -10.67
C PRO A 43 2.55 15.30 -11.07
N TRP A 44 3.10 16.45 -10.96
CA TRP A 44 2.33 17.70 -11.11
C TRP A 44 2.33 18.24 -12.54
N THR A 45 1.16 18.79 -12.92
CA THR A 45 0.89 19.45 -14.18
C THR A 45 0.58 20.94 -13.91
N PRO A 46 0.48 21.78 -14.95
CA PRO A 46 0.04 23.16 -14.73
C PRO A 46 -1.29 23.31 -14.01
N ARG A 47 -2.19 22.31 -14.16
CA ARG A 47 -3.51 22.32 -13.50
C ARG A 47 -3.49 21.85 -12.05
N SER A 48 -2.41 21.24 -11.58
CA SER A 48 -2.35 20.65 -10.23
C SER A 48 -2.61 21.69 -9.12
N LEU A 49 -2.24 22.96 -9.36
CA LEU A 49 -2.40 24.01 -8.35
C LEU A 49 -3.86 24.22 -7.91
N THR A 50 -4.83 23.85 -8.76
CA THR A 50 -6.26 23.96 -8.41
C THR A 50 -6.70 22.97 -7.34
N ILE A 51 -5.89 21.94 -7.10
CA ILE A 51 -6.19 20.88 -6.12
C ILE A 51 -5.25 20.95 -4.92
N LEU A 52 -3.99 21.28 -5.17
CA LEU A 52 -2.97 21.35 -4.12
C LEU A 52 -3.33 22.38 -3.07
N TRP A 53 -3.14 21.99 -1.81
CA TRP A 53 -3.45 22.81 -0.63
C TRP A 53 -4.91 23.31 -0.65
N ASP A 54 -5.82 22.43 -1.08
CA ASP A 54 -7.26 22.70 -1.17
C ASP A 54 -7.58 23.91 -2.10
N GLY A 55 -6.71 24.14 -3.09
CA GLY A 55 -6.85 25.19 -4.08
C GLY A 55 -6.56 26.59 -3.60
N HIS A 56 -6.08 26.78 -2.37
CA HIS A 56 -5.78 28.12 -1.84
C HIS A 56 -4.71 28.84 -2.67
N ALA A 57 -3.69 28.11 -3.11
CA ALA A 57 -2.61 28.67 -3.92
C ALA A 57 -3.10 29.16 -5.30
N ALA A 58 -4.15 28.55 -5.85
CA ALA A 58 -4.71 28.96 -7.14
C ALA A 58 -5.47 30.30 -7.10
N GLN A 59 -5.71 30.82 -5.90
CA GLN A 59 -6.37 32.13 -5.72
C GLN A 59 -5.40 33.30 -5.88
N VAL A 60 -4.09 33.01 -6.02
CA VAL A 60 -3.05 34.04 -6.17
C VAL A 60 -2.59 34.07 -7.64
N PRO A 61 -3.04 35.08 -8.44
CA PRO A 61 -2.75 35.10 -9.90
C PRO A 61 -1.27 35.10 -10.25
N SER A 62 -0.45 35.81 -9.48
CA SER A 62 1.01 35.84 -9.70
C SER A 62 1.65 34.48 -9.48
N LEU A 63 1.15 33.70 -8.51
CA LEU A 63 1.64 32.34 -8.24
C LEU A 63 1.20 31.37 -9.35
N VAL A 64 -0.01 31.54 -9.87
CA VAL A 64 -0.53 30.70 -10.96
C VAL A 64 0.35 30.79 -12.21
N SER A 65 0.71 32.02 -12.62
CA SER A 65 1.54 32.22 -13.81
C SER A 65 2.96 31.67 -13.62
N GLN A 66 3.55 31.86 -12.45
CA GLN A 66 4.87 31.29 -12.11
C GLN A 66 4.83 29.76 -12.00
N TRP A 67 3.77 29.23 -11.41
CA TRP A 67 3.57 27.78 -11.30
C TRP A 67 3.49 27.13 -12.68
N GLU A 68 2.76 27.76 -13.61
CA GLU A 68 2.64 27.23 -14.97
C GLU A 68 4.02 27.08 -15.63
N ALA A 69 4.90 28.07 -15.44
CA ALA A 69 6.27 28.01 -15.97
C ALA A 69 7.08 26.87 -15.30
N VAL A 70 7.00 26.76 -13.97
CA VAL A 70 7.70 25.70 -13.21
C VAL A 70 7.18 24.32 -13.59
N ALA A 71 5.86 24.15 -13.63
CA ALA A 71 5.24 22.87 -13.99
C ALA A 71 5.62 22.43 -15.41
N LYS A 72 5.61 23.38 -16.38
CA LYS A 72 6.06 23.08 -17.76
C LYS A 72 7.55 22.73 -17.81
N LYS A 73 8.37 23.36 -16.97
CA LYS A 73 9.83 23.10 -16.92
C LYS A 73 10.12 21.68 -16.43
N TRP A 74 9.40 21.22 -15.40
CA TRP A 74 9.64 19.93 -14.76
C TRP A 74 8.69 18.81 -15.23
N MET A 75 7.71 19.13 -16.07
CA MET A 75 6.77 18.14 -16.59
C MET A 75 7.51 17.05 -17.36
N GLY A 76 7.37 15.81 -16.91
CA GLY A 76 8.10 14.66 -17.43
C GLY A 76 9.45 14.43 -16.76
N ALA A 77 9.78 15.18 -15.71
CA ALA A 77 11.00 14.90 -14.94
C ALA A 77 10.91 13.57 -14.21
N ILE A 78 12.04 12.88 -14.14
CA ILE A 78 12.13 11.54 -13.51
C ILE A 78 13.28 11.58 -12.52
N ALA A 79 13.04 11.10 -11.29
CA ALA A 79 14.07 10.84 -10.29
C ALA A 79 14.29 9.32 -10.20
N VAL A 80 15.53 8.87 -10.24
CA VAL A 80 15.90 7.46 -10.19
C VAL A 80 16.92 7.26 -9.08
N GLY A 81 16.58 6.38 -8.15
CA GLY A 81 17.48 5.96 -7.09
C GLY A 81 18.31 4.75 -7.52
N ALA A 82 19.59 4.85 -7.31
CA ALA A 82 20.57 3.83 -7.69
C ALA A 82 21.56 3.54 -6.58
N THR A 83 22.37 2.52 -6.77
CA THR A 83 23.50 2.26 -5.88
C THR A 83 24.50 3.42 -5.98
N GLY A 84 24.76 4.07 -4.85
CA GLY A 84 25.73 5.15 -4.74
C GLY A 84 25.32 6.49 -5.34
N ARG A 85 24.11 6.63 -5.88
CA ARG A 85 23.70 7.91 -6.49
C ARG A 85 22.19 8.07 -6.64
N LEU A 86 21.76 9.33 -6.63
CA LEU A 86 20.43 9.73 -7.09
C LEU A 86 20.60 10.46 -8.42
N LEU A 87 19.85 10.06 -9.44
CA LEU A 87 19.83 10.68 -10.75
C LEU A 87 18.48 11.38 -10.97
N ILE A 88 18.51 12.64 -11.40
CA ILE A 88 17.29 13.38 -11.73
C ILE A 88 17.39 13.86 -13.17
N PHE A 89 16.43 13.46 -13.99
CA PHE A 89 16.30 13.83 -15.38
C PHE A 89 15.22 14.92 -15.49
N PRO A 90 15.61 16.18 -15.69
CA PRO A 90 14.63 17.27 -15.77
C PRO A 90 13.71 17.18 -16.98
N LYS A 91 14.17 16.51 -18.05
CA LYS A 91 13.41 16.28 -19.28
C LYS A 91 13.76 14.92 -19.86
N LEU A 92 12.81 14.32 -20.57
CA LEU A 92 12.95 13.00 -21.17
C LEU A 92 13.98 12.93 -22.30
N ALA A 93 14.34 14.05 -22.91
CA ALA A 93 15.32 14.08 -23.99
C ALA A 93 16.28 15.28 -23.87
N GLY A 94 17.57 15.03 -23.99
CA GLY A 94 18.62 16.03 -24.18
C GLY A 94 19.03 16.86 -22.98
N ALA A 95 18.52 16.59 -21.79
CA ALA A 95 18.92 17.34 -20.58
C ALA A 95 19.94 16.57 -19.76
N LYS A 96 20.94 17.32 -19.23
CA LYS A 96 21.96 16.73 -18.34
C LYS A 96 21.37 16.33 -16.97
N UNK A 97 21.46 15.16 -16.41
CA UNK A 97 21.00 14.73 -15.26
C UNK A 97 21.54 15.50 -14.23
N ILE A 98 20.96 15.61 -13.32
CA ILE A 98 21.44 16.09 -12.03
C ILE A 98 21.83 14.86 -11.25
N GLU A 99 23.04 14.81 -10.83
CA GLU A 99 23.58 13.65 -10.10
C GLU A 99 23.97 14.06 -8.68
N VAL A 100 23.49 13.28 -7.70
CA VAL A 100 23.84 13.43 -6.28
C VAL A 100 24.58 12.16 -5.88
N SER A 101 25.88 12.26 -5.61
CA SER A 101 26.70 11.13 -5.18
C SER A 101 26.42 10.79 -3.71
N LEU A 102 26.33 9.51 -3.41
CA LEU A 102 25.97 8.99 -2.09
C LEU A 102 26.89 7.82 -1.73
N SER A 103 26.92 7.48 -0.44
CA SER A 103 27.76 6.37 0.05
C SER A 103 27.09 5.01 -0.04
N SER A 104 25.79 4.98 -0.33
CA SER A 104 25.02 3.73 -0.31
C SER A 104 23.82 3.82 -1.28
N GLU A 105 23.07 2.72 -1.36
CA GLU A 105 21.94 2.60 -2.29
C GLU A 105 20.74 3.46 -1.86
N VAL A 106 20.06 4.03 -2.84
CA VAL A 106 18.81 4.75 -2.65
C VAL A 106 17.66 3.75 -2.76
N GLN A 107 16.95 3.51 -1.66
CA GLN A 107 15.86 2.53 -1.62
C GLN A 107 14.51 3.08 -2.07
N ASN A 108 14.26 4.36 -1.82
CA ASN A 108 12.96 4.97 -2.15
C ASN A 108 13.20 6.41 -2.60
N VAL A 109 12.34 6.89 -3.50
CA VAL A 109 12.39 8.28 -3.99
C VAL A 109 10.96 8.77 -4.25
N ALA A 110 10.70 10.05 -3.97
CA ALA A 110 9.41 10.67 -4.26
C ALA A 110 9.57 12.18 -4.44
N TRP A 111 8.64 12.79 -5.19
CA TRP A 111 8.59 14.24 -5.38
C TRP A 111 7.67 14.85 -4.33
N ILE A 112 8.12 15.95 -3.70
CA ILE A 112 7.36 16.70 -2.70
C ILE A 112 7.41 18.20 -3.02
N LEU A 113 6.48 18.96 -2.43
CA LEU A 113 6.44 20.44 -2.55
C LEU A 113 6.18 21.03 -1.17
N SER A 114 6.89 22.12 -0.87
CA SER A 114 6.57 22.93 0.30
C SER A 114 5.56 24.02 -0.07
N ASN A 115 4.56 24.28 0.78
CA ASN A 115 3.65 25.39 0.58
C ASN A 115 4.33 26.76 0.81
N ASP A 116 5.46 26.77 1.53
CA ASP A 116 6.26 27.98 1.73
C ASP A 116 7.04 28.36 0.47
N THR A 117 7.49 27.34 -0.30
CA THR A 117 8.23 27.53 -1.54
C THR A 117 7.66 26.65 -2.66
N PRO A 118 6.40 26.91 -3.07
CA PRO A 118 5.71 26.02 -4.02
C PRO A 118 6.33 25.97 -5.42
N LEU A 119 7.20 26.92 -5.74
CA LEU A 119 7.87 26.99 -7.04
C LEU A 119 9.21 26.24 -7.07
N GLU A 120 9.61 25.63 -5.96
CA GLU A 120 10.84 24.88 -5.83
C GLU A 120 10.56 23.40 -5.56
N PRO A 121 10.38 22.57 -6.60
CA PRO A 121 10.17 21.14 -6.38
C PRO A 121 11.32 20.53 -5.61
N LEU A 122 10.96 19.62 -4.72
CA LEU A 122 11.91 18.88 -3.88
C LEU A 122 11.81 17.38 -4.20
N VAL A 123 12.92 16.69 -4.01
CA VAL A 123 12.94 15.22 -4.08
C VAL A 123 13.33 14.70 -2.70
N VAL A 124 12.47 13.85 -2.12
CA VAL A 124 12.78 13.13 -0.89
C VAL A 124 13.23 11.73 -1.26
N PHE A 125 14.29 11.26 -0.65
CA PHE A 125 14.79 9.91 -0.87
C PHE A 125 15.37 9.31 0.41
N THR A 126 15.49 7.99 0.44
CA THR A 126 15.96 7.28 1.63
C THR A 126 17.21 6.46 1.34
N VAL A 127 18.11 6.50 2.30
CA VAL A 127 19.29 5.65 2.35
C VAL A 127 19.27 4.97 3.73
N SER A 128 19.02 3.67 3.77
CA SER A 128 18.84 2.91 5.00
C SER A 128 17.70 3.49 5.87
N SER A 129 18.01 4.03 7.05
CA SER A 129 17.04 4.63 7.98
C SER A 129 17.00 6.16 7.92
N VAL A 130 17.76 6.77 7.00
CA VAL A 130 17.90 8.22 6.89
C VAL A 130 17.10 8.73 5.71
N ILE A 131 16.35 9.82 5.95
CA ILE A 131 15.60 10.55 4.93
C ILE A 131 16.43 11.77 4.52
N THR A 132 16.57 12.00 3.23
CA THR A 132 17.26 13.18 2.68
C THR A 132 16.30 13.93 1.77
N ILE A 133 16.28 15.26 1.91
CA ILE A 133 15.45 16.16 1.09
C ILE A 133 16.38 17.01 0.23
N PHE A 134 16.19 16.95 -1.08
CA PHE A 134 17.03 17.63 -2.07
C PHE A 134 16.20 18.62 -2.87
N ASN A 135 16.69 19.86 -2.96
CA ASN A 135 16.05 20.91 -3.76
C ASN A 135 16.63 20.85 -5.17
N VAL A 136 15.77 20.55 -6.17
CA VAL A 136 16.23 20.34 -7.55
C VAL A 136 16.56 21.65 -8.27
N VAL A 137 16.07 22.79 -7.76
CA VAL A 137 16.33 24.11 -8.34
C VAL A 137 17.71 24.63 -7.90
N THR A 138 17.96 24.61 -6.59
CA THR A 138 19.25 25.04 -6.01
C THR A 138 20.33 23.98 -6.12
N ARG A 139 19.94 22.71 -6.34
CA ARG A 139 20.82 21.53 -6.40
C ARG A 139 21.57 21.28 -5.08
N THR A 140 20.87 21.48 -3.97
CA THR A 140 21.44 21.32 -2.63
C THR A 140 20.57 20.39 -1.77
N VAL A 141 21.21 19.70 -0.85
CA VAL A 141 20.50 18.98 0.22
C VAL A 141 19.98 20.05 1.20
N VAL A 142 18.67 20.09 1.39
CA VAL A 142 18.02 21.09 2.26
C VAL A 142 17.51 20.48 3.57
N GLY A 143 17.44 19.16 3.67
CA GLY A 143 17.05 18.49 4.89
C GLY A 143 17.60 17.09 4.99
N ARG A 144 17.92 16.66 6.20
CA ARG A 144 18.36 15.30 6.50
C ARG A 144 17.77 14.89 7.84
N LEU A 145 16.91 13.84 7.83
CA LEU A 145 16.12 13.46 9.01
C LEU A 145 16.42 12.03 9.43
N ARG A 146 16.37 11.83 10.73
CA ARG A 146 16.57 10.55 11.42
C ARG A 146 15.32 10.20 12.22
N GLY A 147 15.33 9.04 12.87
CA GLY A 147 14.27 8.65 13.80
C GLY A 147 13.82 7.21 13.64
N HIS A 148 13.84 6.67 12.41
CA HIS A 148 13.59 5.25 12.22
C HIS A 148 14.76 4.41 12.74
N GLY A 149 14.43 3.32 13.44
CA GLY A 149 15.40 2.35 13.95
C GLY A 149 15.67 1.20 12.98
N GLY A 150 15.06 1.21 11.81
CA GLY A 150 15.24 0.19 10.77
C GLY A 150 15.16 0.77 9.38
N LEU A 151 15.47 -0.07 8.40
CA LEU A 151 15.39 0.28 6.98
C LEU A 151 14.03 0.87 6.63
N ILE A 152 14.04 1.99 5.91
CA ILE A 152 12.83 2.60 5.37
C ILE A 152 12.44 1.85 4.08
N THR A 153 11.23 1.32 4.06
CA THR A 153 10.75 0.41 3.02
C THR A 153 9.90 1.10 1.95
N SER A 154 9.28 2.24 2.31
CA SER A 154 8.48 3.00 1.33
C SER A 154 8.37 4.46 1.74
N ILE A 155 8.12 5.31 0.73
CA ILE A 155 7.73 6.71 0.89
C ILE A 155 6.39 6.87 0.18
N SER A 156 5.46 7.59 0.81
CA SER A 156 4.20 7.99 0.18
C SER A 156 3.94 9.46 0.47
N VAL A 157 3.51 10.21 -0.56
CA VAL A 157 3.28 11.66 -0.46
C VAL A 157 1.78 11.92 -0.42
N HIS A 158 1.37 12.88 0.41
CA HIS A 158 -0.04 13.23 0.52
C HIS A 158 -0.52 13.87 -0.79
N PRO A 159 -1.58 13.36 -1.42
CA PRO A 159 -1.94 13.77 -2.78
C PRO A 159 -2.39 15.24 -2.89
N ILE A 160 -2.94 15.83 -1.83
CA ILE A 160 -3.42 17.22 -1.83
C ILE A 160 -2.46 18.16 -1.07
N GLN A 161 -1.79 17.63 -0.05
CA GLN A 161 -0.87 18.40 0.81
C GLN A 161 0.56 17.86 0.60
N PRO A 162 1.21 18.16 -0.54
CA PRO A 162 2.50 17.51 -0.89
C PRO A 162 3.68 17.94 -0.03
N HIS A 163 3.48 18.83 0.93
CA HIS A 163 4.46 19.12 2.00
C HIS A 163 4.45 18.03 3.08
N LEU A 164 3.41 17.17 3.07
CA LEU A 164 3.30 16.02 3.98
C LEU A 164 3.67 14.74 3.23
N PHE A 165 4.57 13.96 3.81
CA PHE A 165 4.88 12.63 3.31
C PHE A 165 5.02 11.66 4.48
N CYS A 166 4.83 10.39 4.20
CA CYS A 166 5.04 9.36 5.22
C CYS A 166 6.09 8.36 4.77
N THR A 167 6.70 7.71 5.75
CA THR A 167 7.67 6.64 5.54
C THR A 167 7.24 5.41 6.34
N SER A 168 7.36 4.23 5.73
CA SER A 168 7.20 2.95 6.41
C SER A 168 8.57 2.36 6.71
N SER A 169 8.68 1.53 7.77
CA SER A 169 10.00 1.00 8.14
C SER A 169 9.92 -0.41 8.75
N ARG A 170 11.05 -1.10 8.65
CA ARG A 170 11.27 -2.39 9.31
C ARG A 170 11.29 -2.28 10.84
N ASP A 171 11.29 -1.06 11.40
CA ASP A 171 11.14 -0.82 12.83
C ASP A 171 9.69 -0.91 13.33
N PHE A 172 8.77 -1.38 12.48
CA PHE A 172 7.34 -1.62 12.74
C PHE A 172 6.53 -0.34 12.83
N THR A 173 7.09 0.82 12.45
CA THR A 173 6.40 2.11 12.52
C THR A 173 6.16 2.71 11.14
N VAL A 174 5.17 3.60 11.08
CA VAL A 174 4.99 4.55 9.99
C VAL A 174 5.07 5.96 10.59
N ARG A 175 5.76 6.86 9.91
CA ARG A 175 5.94 8.23 10.38
C ARG A 175 5.49 9.21 9.31
N ILE A 176 4.82 10.29 9.72
CA ILE A 176 4.47 11.41 8.84
C ILE A 176 5.40 12.57 9.15
N TYR A 177 5.92 13.18 8.10
CA TYR A 177 6.81 14.34 8.15
C TYR A 177 6.17 15.53 7.44
N ASP A 178 6.45 16.72 7.97
CA ASP A 178 6.04 18.01 7.40
C ASP A 178 7.30 18.80 7.05
N VAL A 179 7.49 19.12 5.74
CA VAL A 179 8.70 19.81 5.28
C VAL A 179 8.67 21.32 5.51
N THR A 180 7.57 21.88 5.95
CA THR A 180 7.48 23.30 6.30
C THR A 180 8.06 23.59 7.69
N LEU A 181 8.26 22.54 8.50
CA LEU A 181 8.76 22.66 9.86
C LEU A 181 10.25 22.33 9.90
N GLN A 182 10.92 22.76 10.97
CA GLN A 182 12.33 22.44 11.20
C GLN A 182 12.45 21.26 12.16
N PRO A 183 13.45 20.40 11.98
CA PRO A 183 13.61 19.22 12.83
C PRO A 183 13.93 19.61 14.27
N VAL A 184 13.36 18.86 15.20
CA VAL A 184 13.51 19.10 16.63
C VAL A 184 14.94 18.81 17.06
N GLN A 185 15.61 19.79 17.64
CA GLN A 185 16.98 19.65 18.12
C GLN A 185 17.06 19.01 19.51
N VAL A 186 16.04 19.27 20.35
CA VAL A 186 15.92 18.61 21.64
C VAL A 186 14.99 17.41 21.48
N PRO A 187 15.39 16.21 21.85
CA PRO A 187 14.58 15.02 21.60
C PRO A 187 13.16 15.17 22.11
N ASN A 188 12.19 14.95 21.21
CA ASN A 188 10.77 15.10 21.48
C ASN A 188 10.02 13.78 21.24
N ASN A 189 10.73 12.67 21.27
CA ASN A 189 10.14 11.34 21.07
C ASN A 189 9.49 10.88 22.37
N PRO A 190 8.16 10.77 22.43
CA PRO A 190 7.51 10.35 23.66
C PRO A 190 7.85 8.90 24.00
N HIS A 191 8.20 8.66 25.24
CA HIS A 191 8.43 7.31 25.74
C HIS A 191 7.09 6.56 25.78
N TRP A 192 7.07 5.33 25.33
CA TRP A 192 5.85 4.54 25.36
C TRP A 192 6.08 3.15 25.98
N PRO A 193 5.27 2.77 26.95
CA PRO A 193 4.23 3.57 27.65
C PRO A 193 4.83 4.76 28.39
N PRO A 194 4.04 5.80 28.67
CA PRO A 194 4.56 6.96 29.37
C PRO A 194 5.12 6.57 30.76
N LEU A 195 6.37 6.85 30.95
CA LEU A 195 7.10 6.53 32.18
C LEU A 195 7.93 7.74 32.62
N SER A 196 8.17 7.86 33.92
CA SER A 196 9.03 8.91 34.47
C SER A 196 10.49 8.70 34.07
N GLN A 197 10.90 7.44 33.84
CA GLN A 197 12.23 7.10 33.39
C GLN A 197 12.16 6.22 32.14
N PRO A 198 12.93 6.54 31.09
CA PRO A 198 12.96 5.71 29.88
C PRO A 198 13.52 4.32 30.16
N SER A 199 12.94 3.33 29.50
CA SER A 199 13.46 1.97 29.55
C SER A 199 14.83 1.90 28.89
N LEU A 200 15.75 1.20 29.51
CA LEU A 200 17.07 0.93 28.94
C LEU A 200 16.99 0.02 27.68
N ALA A 201 15.91 -0.73 27.56
CA ALA A 201 15.69 -1.56 26.38
C ALA A 201 15.45 -0.73 25.11
N GLY A 202 15.22 0.56 25.27
CA GLY A 202 14.91 1.44 24.16
C GLY A 202 13.55 1.14 23.53
N PRO A 203 13.05 2.02 22.71
CA PRO A 203 11.83 1.74 21.97
C PRO A 203 12.11 0.77 20.83
N ALA A 204 11.34 -0.29 20.74
CA ALA A 204 11.44 -1.27 19.66
C ALA A 204 11.19 -0.64 18.26
N HIS A 205 10.69 0.55 18.24
CA HIS A 205 10.33 1.31 17.04
C HIS A 205 11.34 2.42 16.70
N GLY A 206 12.55 2.39 17.25
CA GLY A 206 13.62 3.31 16.88
C GLY A 206 13.48 4.76 17.30
N LEU A 207 12.60 5.07 18.27
CA LEU A 207 12.49 6.43 18.82
C LEU A 207 13.67 6.70 19.73
N HIS A 208 14.65 7.48 19.29
CA HIS A 208 15.83 7.83 20.08
C HIS A 208 15.56 9.07 20.93
N MET A 209 15.86 8.98 22.19
CA MET A 209 15.60 10.08 23.15
C MET A 209 16.82 11.00 23.31
N CYS A 210 17.97 10.60 22.79
CA CYS A 210 19.23 11.31 23.02
C CYS A 210 19.78 12.03 21.78
N GLU A 211 19.13 11.91 20.63
CA GLU A 211 19.62 12.44 19.38
C GLU A 211 18.68 13.48 18.78
N PRO A 212 19.21 14.54 18.17
CA PRO A 212 18.40 15.46 17.38
C PRO A 212 17.75 14.73 16.21
N GLU A 213 16.56 15.19 15.81
CA GLU A 213 15.79 14.59 14.71
C GLU A 213 16.52 14.74 13.37
N GLY A 214 17.30 15.81 13.21
CA GLY A 214 18.02 16.04 11.97
C GLY A 214 18.44 17.48 11.79
N GLU A 215 18.64 17.85 10.52
CA GLU A 215 19.10 19.20 10.14
C GLU A 215 18.37 19.69 8.88
N GLY A 216 18.29 21.00 8.71
CA GLY A 216 17.63 21.60 7.56
C GLY A 216 16.13 21.71 7.75
N ILE A 217 15.35 21.24 6.77
CA ILE A 217 13.90 21.26 6.80
C ILE A 217 13.31 19.88 7.03
N GLY A 218 12.10 19.82 7.59
CA GLY A 218 11.34 18.61 7.83
C GLY A 218 11.27 18.26 9.31
N GLN A 219 10.11 17.84 9.77
CA GLN A 219 9.88 17.42 11.16
C GLN A 219 8.89 16.25 11.19
N CYS A 220 9.15 15.25 12.01
CA CYS A 220 8.19 14.18 12.26
C CYS A 220 7.02 14.72 13.08
N VAL A 221 5.82 14.65 12.52
CA VAL A 221 4.61 15.19 13.18
C VAL A 221 3.69 14.09 13.71
N ALA A 222 3.82 12.85 13.18
CA ALA A 222 3.01 11.73 13.68
C ALA A 222 3.76 10.40 13.55
N VAL A 223 3.50 9.50 14.50
CA VAL A 223 4.03 8.13 14.51
C VAL A 223 2.88 7.14 14.74
N PHE A 224 2.78 6.14 13.89
CA PHE A 224 1.83 5.04 14.01
C PHE A 224 2.60 3.81 14.51
N VAL A 225 2.33 3.39 15.73
CA VAL A 225 3.10 2.35 16.42
C VAL A 225 2.25 1.72 17.54
N GLY A 226 2.63 0.55 18.01
CA GLY A 226 1.97 -0.07 19.15
C GLY A 226 1.55 -1.51 18.91
N GLY A 227 2.51 -2.40 18.74
CA GLY A 227 2.25 -3.79 18.41
C GLY A 227 1.25 -4.51 19.32
N ARG A 228 1.30 -4.26 20.64
CA ARG A 228 0.35 -4.85 21.59
C ARG A 228 -1.02 -4.18 21.57
N SER A 229 -1.07 -2.90 21.22
CA SER A 229 -2.31 -2.10 21.19
C SER A 229 -3.07 -2.20 19.87
N GLY A 230 -2.43 -2.70 18.82
CA GLY A 230 -3.04 -2.80 17.49
C GLY A 230 -2.12 -2.36 16.36
N GLY A 231 -0.91 -1.92 16.65
CA GLY A 231 0.11 -1.59 15.65
C GLY A 231 0.63 -2.84 14.94
N HIS A 232 1.51 -2.63 13.97
CA HIS A 232 2.13 -3.73 13.24
C HIS A 232 3.02 -4.56 14.17
N LYS A 233 3.03 -5.87 13.94
CA LYS A 233 3.82 -6.86 14.68
C LYS A 233 5.08 -7.27 13.90
N GLY A 234 5.28 -6.70 12.73
CA GLY A 234 6.44 -6.92 11.86
C GLY A 234 6.76 -5.65 11.09
N GLY A 235 7.81 -5.68 10.30
CA GLY A 235 8.20 -4.54 9.47
C GLY A 235 7.05 -4.07 8.58
N VAL A 236 6.82 -2.76 8.53
CA VAL A 236 5.84 -2.17 7.63
C VAL A 236 6.51 -2.00 6.28
N LEU A 237 5.88 -2.46 5.21
CA LEU A 237 6.46 -2.47 3.87
C LEU A 237 5.90 -1.39 2.96
N CYS A 238 4.66 -0.96 3.21
CA CYS A 238 3.99 0.02 2.35
C CYS A 238 2.98 0.85 3.12
N SER A 239 2.71 2.03 2.57
CA SER A 239 1.69 2.94 3.11
C SER A 239 1.09 3.77 1.97
N ALA A 240 -0.14 4.24 2.17
CA ALA A 240 -0.84 5.09 1.19
C ALA A 240 -1.79 6.05 1.89
N PHE A 241 -1.64 7.34 1.62
CA PHE A 241 -2.60 8.34 2.07
C PHE A 241 -3.93 8.19 1.33
N HIS A 242 -5.02 8.41 2.05
CA HIS A 242 -6.34 8.52 1.46
C HIS A 242 -6.43 9.82 0.63
N PRO A 243 -7.12 9.78 -0.53
CA PRO A 243 -7.17 10.96 -1.41
C PRO A 243 -7.87 12.19 -0.81
N SER A 244 -8.82 12.01 0.10
CA SER A 244 -9.66 13.14 0.60
C SER A 244 -9.89 13.14 2.11
N LEU A 245 -9.73 11.99 2.79
CA LEU A 245 -9.98 11.87 4.23
C LEU A 245 -8.66 11.79 5.00
N PRO A 246 -8.65 12.19 6.29
CA PRO A 246 -7.45 12.11 7.11
C PRO A 246 -7.16 10.65 7.53
N LEU A 247 -6.85 9.82 6.54
CA LEU A 247 -6.62 8.39 6.71
C LEU A 247 -5.32 7.97 6.01
N ILE A 248 -4.69 6.94 6.55
CA ILE A 248 -3.56 6.28 5.91
C ILE A 248 -3.75 4.76 6.03
N ALA A 249 -3.54 4.05 4.93
CA ALA A 249 -3.51 2.60 4.90
C ALA A 249 -2.06 2.13 4.96
N THR A 250 -1.81 1.01 5.63
CA THR A 250 -0.47 0.43 5.77
C THR A 250 -0.52 -1.08 5.62
N GLY A 251 0.58 -1.67 5.14
CA GLY A 251 0.72 -3.12 5.02
C GLY A 251 2.12 -3.57 5.40
N GLY A 252 2.25 -4.80 5.88
CA GLY A 252 3.54 -5.24 6.39
C GLY A 252 3.80 -6.74 6.34
N VAL A 253 4.94 -7.10 6.92
CA VAL A 253 5.42 -8.49 7.03
C VAL A 253 4.46 -9.36 7.87
N ASP A 254 3.74 -8.74 8.80
CA ASP A 254 2.75 -9.40 9.64
C ASP A 254 1.45 -9.76 8.90
N ARG A 255 1.43 -9.61 7.57
CA ARG A 255 0.30 -9.91 6.66
C ARG A 255 -0.92 -9.02 6.89
N ALA A 256 -0.82 -8.05 7.82
CA ALA A 256 -1.94 -7.20 8.16
C ALA A 256 -2.01 -5.98 7.25
N VAL A 257 -3.22 -5.67 6.78
CA VAL A 257 -3.56 -4.36 6.25
C VAL A 257 -4.25 -3.60 7.37
N LYS A 258 -3.81 -2.37 7.60
CA LYS A 258 -4.38 -1.51 8.66
C LYS A 258 -4.75 -0.16 8.08
N ILE A 259 -5.85 0.42 8.59
CA ILE A 259 -6.28 1.79 8.24
C ILE A 259 -6.24 2.61 9.53
N TRP A 260 -5.49 3.71 9.49
CA TRP A 260 -5.29 4.59 10.63
C TRP A 260 -5.89 5.95 10.36
N ARG A 261 -6.33 6.59 11.41
CA ARG A 261 -6.69 8.00 11.35
C ARG A 261 -5.43 8.85 11.52
N ILE A 262 -5.29 9.86 10.67
CA ILE A 262 -4.24 10.87 10.82
C ILE A 262 -4.76 11.91 11.85
N PRO A 263 -3.99 12.19 12.90
CA PRO A 263 -4.40 13.20 13.89
C PRO A 263 -4.57 14.58 13.27
N HIS A 264 -5.55 15.34 13.76
CA HIS A 264 -5.85 16.69 13.27
C HIS A 264 -4.64 17.63 13.37
N SER A 265 -3.81 17.45 14.40
CA SER A 265 -2.60 18.26 14.59
C SER A 265 -1.58 18.16 13.45
N VAL A 266 -1.69 17.15 12.59
CA VAL A 266 -0.84 17.03 11.39
C VAL A 266 -1.22 18.10 10.36
N PHE A 267 -2.53 18.37 10.21
CA PHE A 267 -3.03 19.34 9.25
C PHE A 267 -3.13 20.76 9.80
N SER A 268 -3.13 20.90 11.12
CA SER A 268 -3.23 22.18 11.82
C SER A 268 -2.29 22.13 13.03
N PRO A 269 -0.98 22.27 12.80
CA PRO A 269 -0.02 22.12 13.89
C PRO A 269 -0.17 23.22 14.93
N PRO A 270 -0.11 22.88 16.22
CA PRO A 270 -0.11 23.88 17.27
C PRO A 270 1.20 24.68 17.27
N PRO A 271 1.25 25.84 17.96
CA PRO A 271 2.46 26.66 17.99
C PRO A 271 3.72 25.92 18.47
N GLN A 272 3.54 24.89 19.28
CA GLN A 272 4.63 24.00 19.69
C GLN A 272 4.25 22.57 19.28
N PRO A 273 4.62 22.16 18.06
CA PRO A 273 4.27 20.84 17.57
C PRO A 273 4.89 19.74 18.43
N ARG A 274 4.07 18.80 18.82
CA ARG A 274 4.52 17.57 19.47
C ARG A 274 4.18 16.40 18.57
N ILE A 275 5.03 15.39 18.57
CA ILE A 275 4.79 14.18 17.78
C ILE A 275 3.47 13.55 18.24
N ALA A 276 2.51 13.50 17.34
CA ALA A 276 1.25 12.80 17.59
C ALA A 276 1.52 11.29 17.51
N ARG A 277 0.92 10.53 18.42
CA ARG A 277 1.12 9.09 18.47
C ARG A 277 -0.21 8.37 18.35
N GLU A 278 -0.33 7.49 17.37
CA GLU A 278 -1.49 6.62 17.20
C GLU A 278 -1.06 5.17 17.39
N ASP A 279 -1.73 4.48 18.30
CA ASP A 279 -1.42 3.10 18.65
C ASP A 279 -2.52 2.11 18.26
N LYS A 280 -3.68 2.61 17.81
CA LYS A 280 -4.83 1.77 17.45
C LYS A 280 -5.37 2.19 16.09
N PRO A 281 -5.30 1.32 15.08
CA PRO A 281 -5.95 1.63 13.81
C PRO A 281 -7.47 1.60 13.93
N LEU A 282 -8.17 2.18 12.96
CA LEU A 282 -9.63 2.08 12.83
C LEU A 282 -10.05 0.73 12.25
N PHE A 283 -9.13 0.10 11.52
CA PHE A 283 -9.33 -1.20 10.88
C PHE A 283 -8.00 -1.93 10.84
N SER A 284 -8.04 -3.22 11.08
CA SER A 284 -6.88 -4.11 10.95
C SER A 284 -7.37 -5.49 10.56
N THR A 285 -6.79 -6.10 9.54
CA THR A 285 -7.09 -7.48 9.18
C THR A 285 -5.86 -8.18 8.60
N ASP A 286 -5.67 -9.44 8.96
CA ASP A 286 -4.70 -10.34 8.34
C ASP A 286 -5.38 -11.46 7.54
N LEU A 287 -6.70 -11.29 7.28
CA LEU A 287 -7.52 -12.28 6.56
C LEU A 287 -7.53 -12.08 5.04
N LEU A 288 -7.04 -10.91 4.56
CA LEU A 288 -7.05 -10.59 3.13
C LEU A 288 -5.99 -11.36 2.34
N HIS A 289 -4.83 -11.59 2.94
CA HIS A 289 -3.67 -12.18 2.26
C HIS A 289 -2.99 -13.20 3.16
N LYS A 290 -2.46 -14.24 2.56
CA LYS A 290 -1.74 -15.29 3.27
C LYS A 290 -0.27 -14.96 3.51
N ALA A 291 0.29 -13.97 2.77
CA ALA A 291 1.71 -13.59 2.85
C ALA A 291 1.86 -12.09 3.12
N ARG A 292 3.11 -11.65 3.24
CA ARG A 292 3.45 -10.24 3.53
C ARG A 292 2.85 -9.28 2.50
N ILE A 293 2.35 -8.14 2.96
CA ILE A 293 1.74 -7.12 2.10
C ILE A 293 2.85 -6.22 1.54
N GLN A 294 2.99 -6.22 0.20
CA GLN A 294 4.04 -5.45 -0.49
C GLN A 294 3.56 -4.07 -0.92
N SER A 295 2.27 -3.92 -1.24
CA SER A 295 1.73 -2.63 -1.63
C SER A 295 0.26 -2.49 -1.23
N VAL A 296 -0.16 -1.25 -1.00
CA VAL A 296 -1.55 -0.89 -0.73
C VAL A 296 -1.82 0.48 -1.36
N HIS A 297 -2.98 0.63 -2.01
CA HIS A 297 -3.40 1.90 -2.62
C HIS A 297 -4.90 2.08 -2.47
N TRP A 298 -5.35 3.33 -2.35
CA TRP A 298 -6.77 3.67 -2.37
C TRP A 298 -7.23 3.85 -3.81
N LEU A 299 -8.32 3.21 -4.19
CA LEU A 299 -8.96 3.37 -5.50
C LEU A 299 -10.13 4.36 -5.41
N ALA A 300 -10.86 4.33 -4.30
CA ALA A 300 -11.96 5.23 -4.00
C ALA A 300 -11.99 5.47 -2.49
N ASP A 301 -13.02 6.14 -1.99
CA ASP A 301 -13.08 6.50 -0.56
C ASP A 301 -13.07 5.28 0.36
N ASP A 302 -13.70 4.19 -0.04
CA ASP A 302 -13.77 2.96 0.76
C ASP A 302 -13.22 1.73 0.02
N ILE A 303 -12.63 1.91 -1.17
CA ILE A 303 -12.11 0.80 -1.98
C ILE A 303 -10.58 0.89 -2.06
N LEU A 304 -9.95 -0.23 -1.74
CA LEU A 304 -8.50 -0.36 -1.78
C LEU A 304 -8.08 -1.50 -2.71
N ILE A 305 -6.85 -1.40 -3.19
CA ILE A 305 -6.15 -2.51 -3.84
C ILE A 305 -4.90 -2.81 -2.99
N SER A 306 -4.68 -4.07 -2.71
CA SER A 306 -3.50 -4.52 -1.96
C SER A 306 -2.88 -5.74 -2.63
N HIS A 307 -1.58 -5.87 -2.45
CA HIS A 307 -0.78 -6.91 -3.09
C HIS A 307 0.06 -7.64 -2.05
N SER A 308 0.02 -8.97 -2.09
CA SER A 308 0.92 -9.81 -1.29
C SER A 308 1.94 -10.53 -2.15
N ALA A 309 3.14 -10.66 -1.62
CA ALA A 309 4.21 -11.42 -2.26
C ALA A 309 3.89 -12.93 -2.28
N PRO A 310 4.40 -13.68 -3.26
CA PRO A 310 4.42 -15.13 -3.15
C PRO A 310 5.31 -15.55 -1.97
N ALA A 311 5.02 -16.69 -1.39
CA ALA A 311 5.74 -17.15 -0.20
C ALA A 311 5.79 -18.67 -0.11
N LEU A 312 6.86 -19.18 0.45
CA LEU A 312 6.95 -20.57 0.86
C LEU A 312 6.27 -20.68 2.23
N MET A 313 5.23 -21.49 2.30
CA MET A 313 4.39 -21.66 3.49
C MET A 313 4.52 -23.10 4.01
N ARG A 314 4.12 -23.33 5.26
CA ARG A 314 4.05 -24.67 5.85
C ARG A 314 2.59 -25.07 6.04
N HIS A 315 2.26 -26.32 5.77
CA HIS A 315 0.95 -26.86 6.11
C HIS A 315 0.80 -26.99 7.63
N ASP A 316 1.84 -27.49 8.29
CA ASP A 316 1.91 -27.61 9.73
C ASP A 316 3.09 -26.78 10.27
N PRO A 317 2.85 -25.86 11.22
CA PRO A 317 3.94 -25.08 11.82
C PRO A 317 5.03 -25.92 12.49
N GLU A 318 4.69 -27.12 12.96
CA GLU A 318 5.62 -28.03 13.65
C GLU A 318 6.44 -28.89 12.67
N ASP A 319 5.94 -29.08 11.43
CA ASP A 319 6.67 -29.82 10.40
C ASP A 319 7.41 -28.87 9.48
N VAL A 320 8.74 -28.84 9.59
CA VAL A 320 9.61 -27.96 8.80
C VAL A 320 9.69 -28.39 7.33
N GLU A 321 9.48 -29.67 7.05
CA GLU A 321 9.64 -30.24 5.71
C GLU A 321 8.36 -30.16 4.88
N ASP A 322 7.18 -30.13 5.52
CA ASP A 322 5.90 -30.06 4.81
C ASP A 322 5.59 -28.64 4.37
N THR A 323 6.16 -28.23 3.25
CA THR A 323 6.02 -26.88 2.69
C THR A 323 5.29 -26.88 1.37
N TYR A 324 4.60 -25.76 1.10
CA TYR A 324 3.97 -25.51 -0.20
C TYR A 324 4.23 -24.06 -0.64
N TYR A 325 4.15 -23.82 -1.95
CA TYR A 325 4.33 -22.48 -2.51
C TYR A 325 2.97 -21.81 -2.65
N GLU A 326 2.81 -20.64 -1.99
CA GLU A 326 1.63 -19.79 -2.12
C GLU A 326 1.94 -18.67 -3.11
N ASP A 327 1.15 -18.57 -4.15
CA ASP A 327 1.28 -17.50 -5.13
C ASP A 327 0.97 -16.13 -4.51
N GLY A 328 1.59 -15.09 -5.04
CA GLY A 328 1.23 -13.71 -4.69
C GLY A 328 -0.19 -13.40 -5.17
N THR A 329 -0.85 -12.48 -4.49
CA THR A 329 -2.22 -12.09 -4.86
C THR A 329 -2.37 -10.58 -4.89
N VAL A 330 -3.14 -10.09 -5.86
CA VAL A 330 -3.65 -8.72 -5.88
C VAL A 330 -5.13 -8.81 -5.55
N ALA A 331 -5.57 -8.10 -4.52
CA ALA A 331 -6.98 -8.06 -4.12
C ALA A 331 -7.51 -6.64 -4.18
N VAL A 332 -8.67 -6.46 -4.81
CA VAL A 332 -9.48 -5.23 -4.74
C VAL A 332 -10.59 -5.50 -3.73
N TRP A 333 -10.70 -4.65 -2.73
CA TRP A 333 -11.62 -4.88 -1.63
C TRP A 333 -12.18 -3.57 -1.09
N GLN A 334 -13.36 -3.65 -0.47
CA GLN A 334 -14.08 -2.53 0.10
C GLN A 334 -14.04 -2.60 1.63
N TRP A 335 -13.72 -1.49 2.28
CA TRP A 335 -13.82 -1.32 3.73
C TRP A 335 -15.25 -0.91 4.11
N LEU A 336 -15.98 -1.79 4.77
CA LEU A 336 -17.41 -1.62 5.03
C LEU A 336 -17.72 -0.65 6.19
N SER A 337 -16.73 -0.34 7.04
CA SER A 337 -16.96 0.49 8.23
C SER A 337 -16.65 1.96 8.03
N LEU A 338 -16.32 2.42 6.82
CA LEU A 338 -15.93 3.81 6.59
C LEU A 338 -16.98 4.79 7.14
N ASN A 339 -18.25 4.61 6.77
CA ASN A 339 -19.33 5.53 7.15
C ASN A 339 -19.60 5.58 8.65
N ARG A 340 -19.20 4.56 9.40
CA ARG A 340 -19.29 4.56 10.87
C ARG A 340 -18.33 5.56 11.48
N PHE A 341 -17.13 5.69 10.91
CA PHE A 341 -16.09 6.60 11.40
C PHE A 341 -16.18 7.97 10.74
N PHE A 342 -16.55 8.02 9.47
CA PHE A 342 -16.63 9.23 8.66
C PHE A 342 -17.99 9.26 7.95
N PRO A 343 -19.04 9.71 8.64
CA PRO A 343 -20.36 9.84 8.02
C PRO A 343 -20.29 10.75 6.78
N PRO A 344 -21.09 10.46 5.73
CA PRO A 344 -21.06 11.25 4.49
C PRO A 344 -21.12 12.76 4.75
N GLY A 345 -20.20 13.49 4.13
CA GLY A 345 -20.11 14.94 4.23
C GLY A 345 -19.58 15.47 5.55
N LYS A 346 -19.03 14.60 6.43
CA LYS A 346 -18.51 15.02 7.73
C LYS A 346 -17.13 14.45 8.00
N ILE A 347 -16.22 15.30 8.46
CA ILE A 347 -14.92 14.87 8.97
C ILE A 347 -14.92 15.16 10.48
N PRO A 348 -15.23 14.18 11.34
CA PRO A 348 -15.30 14.42 12.78
C PRO A 348 -13.92 14.79 13.35
N GLN A 349 -13.87 15.74 14.27
CA GLN A 349 -12.63 16.08 14.98
C GLN A 349 -12.14 14.92 15.85
N LYS A 350 -13.06 14.17 16.41
CA LYS A 350 -12.75 12.96 17.20
C LYS A 350 -13.58 11.80 16.63
N VAL A 351 -12.90 10.72 16.35
CA VAL A 351 -13.56 9.48 15.93
C VAL A 351 -13.65 8.56 17.13
N MET A 352 -14.84 8.01 17.36
CA MET A 352 -15.01 6.98 18.40
C MET A 352 -14.21 5.75 17.99
N ARG A 353 -13.28 5.37 18.83
CA ARG A 353 -12.50 4.15 18.59
C ARG A 353 -13.44 2.94 18.60
N GLY A 354 -13.21 2.06 17.68
CA GLY A 354 -13.99 0.84 17.57
C GLY A 354 -13.74 -0.16 18.70
N THR A 355 -14.41 -1.25 18.60
CA THR A 355 -14.21 -2.39 19.52
C THR A 355 -12.85 -3.07 19.23
N ALA A 356 -12.45 -4.00 20.09
CA ALA A 356 -11.21 -4.76 19.86
C ALA A 356 -11.19 -5.48 18.51
N SER A 357 -12.35 -5.90 18.02
CA SER A 357 -12.45 -6.53 16.70
C SER A 357 -12.06 -5.58 15.54
N ASP A 358 -12.27 -4.27 15.70
CA ASP A 358 -11.92 -3.33 14.63
C ASP A 358 -10.40 -3.17 14.46
N TYR A 359 -9.67 -3.04 15.56
CA TYR A 359 -8.25 -2.73 15.51
C TYR A 359 -7.31 -3.93 15.72
N ARG A 360 -7.84 -5.12 15.99
CA ARG A 360 -7.04 -6.34 16.09
C ARG A 360 -7.15 -7.21 14.86
N ASN A 361 -8.34 -7.70 14.54
CA ASN A 361 -8.58 -8.46 13.33
C ASN A 361 -10.04 -8.33 12.91
N SER A 362 -10.28 -7.43 11.97
CA SER A 362 -11.62 -7.05 11.54
C SER A 362 -12.06 -7.86 10.32
N GLU A 363 -13.32 -8.29 10.34
CA GLU A 363 -14.00 -8.91 9.20
C GLU A 363 -14.84 -7.87 8.42
N SER A 364 -14.71 -6.58 8.74
CA SER A 364 -15.51 -5.52 8.14
C SER A 364 -14.98 -5.09 6.77
N PHE A 365 -14.84 -6.07 5.87
CA PHE A 365 -14.41 -5.84 4.49
C PHE A 365 -15.12 -6.80 3.54
N LYS A 366 -15.10 -6.48 2.25
CA LYS A 366 -15.63 -7.32 1.18
C LYS A 366 -14.62 -7.35 0.04
N ILE A 367 -14.18 -8.53 -0.35
CA ILE A 367 -13.33 -8.70 -1.54
C ILE A 367 -14.21 -8.55 -2.77
N LEU A 368 -13.83 -7.63 -3.66
CA LEU A 368 -14.53 -7.33 -4.90
C LEU A 368 -13.95 -8.14 -6.07
N SER A 369 -12.63 -8.23 -6.15
CA SER A 369 -11.94 -9.09 -7.11
C SER A 369 -10.55 -9.45 -6.61
N ALA A 370 -9.95 -10.50 -7.18
CA ALA A 370 -8.62 -10.92 -6.81
C ALA A 370 -7.90 -11.61 -7.99
N TYR A 371 -6.58 -11.53 -8.00
CA TYR A 371 -5.71 -12.08 -9.05
C TYR A 371 -4.52 -12.80 -8.44
N HIS A 372 -4.11 -13.89 -9.08
CA HIS A 372 -2.85 -14.56 -8.78
C HIS A 372 -1.69 -13.89 -9.51
N LEU A 373 -0.58 -13.76 -8.80
CA LEU A 373 0.70 -13.35 -9.34
C LEU A 373 1.69 -14.49 -9.13
N PRO A 374 1.84 -15.37 -10.13
CA PRO A 374 2.72 -16.54 -9.97
C PRO A 374 4.20 -16.19 -9.93
N THR A 375 4.56 -14.98 -10.36
CA THR A 375 5.95 -14.51 -10.35
C THR A 375 6.18 -13.51 -9.22
N VAL A 376 7.39 -13.50 -8.69
CA VAL A 376 7.77 -12.53 -7.66
C VAL A 376 7.77 -11.12 -8.26
N THR A 377 6.94 -10.28 -7.71
CA THR A 377 6.84 -8.87 -8.10
C THR A 377 6.97 -8.04 -6.83
N ASN A 378 8.02 -7.26 -6.74
CA ASN A 378 8.28 -6.45 -5.56
C ASN A 378 7.55 -5.10 -5.60
N HIS A 379 7.33 -4.58 -6.80
CA HIS A 379 6.72 -3.27 -6.99
C HIS A 379 5.53 -3.36 -7.93
N LEU A 380 4.38 -2.92 -7.45
CA LEU A 380 3.21 -2.60 -8.27
C LEU A 380 3.06 -1.10 -8.31
N HIS A 381 2.70 -0.56 -9.45
CA HIS A 381 2.35 0.85 -9.54
C HIS A 381 0.87 0.99 -9.87
N VAL A 382 0.17 1.81 -9.11
CA VAL A 382 -1.24 2.17 -9.36
C VAL A 382 -1.29 3.64 -9.72
N PHE A 383 -1.52 3.92 -11.01
CA PHE A 383 -1.71 5.28 -11.49
C PHE A 383 -3.16 5.69 -11.26
N ARG A 384 -3.32 6.82 -10.59
CA ARG A 384 -4.64 7.42 -10.32
C ARG A 384 -4.66 8.84 -10.85
N SER A 385 -5.78 9.22 -11.43
CA SER A 385 -6.02 10.55 -11.96
C SER A 385 -7.51 10.86 -11.85
N LEU A 386 -7.85 12.12 -11.82
CA LEU A 386 -9.25 12.56 -11.88
C LEU A 386 -9.90 12.31 -13.25
N THR A 387 -9.07 12.12 -14.28
CA THR A 387 -9.53 12.01 -15.67
C THR A 387 -9.38 10.62 -16.26
N HIS A 388 -8.72 9.70 -15.53
CA HIS A 388 -8.46 8.34 -16.01
C HIS A 388 -9.06 7.31 -15.05
N ASP A 389 -9.48 6.18 -15.59
CA ASP A 389 -9.73 5.00 -14.76
C ASP A 389 -8.41 4.61 -14.05
N PRO A 390 -8.46 4.00 -12.86
CA PRO A 390 -7.25 3.55 -12.19
C PRO A 390 -6.53 2.48 -13.03
N ILE A 391 -5.24 2.67 -13.25
CA ILE A 391 -4.40 1.77 -14.04
C ILE A 391 -3.41 1.07 -13.13
N LEU A 392 -3.41 -0.26 -13.15
CA LEU A 392 -2.45 -1.10 -12.44
C LEU A 392 -1.35 -1.54 -13.40
N MET A 393 -0.09 -1.37 -13.01
CA MET A 393 1.07 -1.82 -13.76
C MET A 393 1.88 -2.82 -12.94
N ILE A 394 2.22 -3.95 -13.57
CA ILE A 394 2.93 -5.07 -12.95
C ILE A 394 4.14 -5.43 -13.83
N PRO A 395 5.36 -5.16 -13.37
CA PRO A 395 6.54 -5.66 -14.10
C PRO A 395 6.65 -7.17 -13.99
N UNK A 396 6.89 -7.71 -15.03
CA UNK A 396 7.02 -9.06 -15.04
C UNK A 396 8.06 -9.44 -15.97
N GLY A 397 9.33 -9.50 -15.56
CA GLY A 397 10.46 -9.72 -16.46
C GLY A 397 10.68 -8.54 -17.39
N ARG A 398 10.67 -8.81 -18.68
CA ARG A 398 10.88 -7.76 -19.71
C ARG A 398 9.57 -7.11 -20.16
N ILE A 399 8.47 -7.40 -19.50
CA ILE A 399 7.14 -6.94 -19.88
C ILE A 399 6.53 -6.19 -18.70
N ILE A 400 5.84 -5.10 -18.98
CA ILE A 400 4.95 -4.48 -18.02
C ILE A 400 3.52 -4.86 -18.39
N ARG A 401 2.84 -5.58 -17.54
CA ARG A 401 1.41 -5.84 -17.69
C ARG A 401 0.63 -4.64 -17.17
N VAL A 402 -0.27 -4.14 -17.99
CA VAL A 402 -1.06 -2.94 -17.69
C VAL A 402 -2.53 -3.34 -17.67
N TYR A 403 -3.22 -3.03 -16.60
CA TYR A 403 -4.64 -3.37 -16.42
C TYR A 403 -5.46 -2.13 -16.07
N ASN A 404 -6.63 -2.02 -16.65
CA ASN A 404 -7.63 -1.07 -16.17
C ASN A 404 -8.39 -1.71 -15.01
N VAL A 405 -8.19 -1.19 -13.80
CA VAL A 405 -8.77 -1.77 -12.57
C VAL A 405 -10.31 -1.72 -12.58
N SER A 406 -10.91 -0.75 -13.27
CA SER A 406 -12.36 -0.66 -13.34
C SER A 406 -13.00 -1.80 -14.17
N GLN A 407 -12.18 -2.53 -14.93
CA GLN A 407 -12.63 -3.69 -15.72
C GLN A 407 -12.50 -5.01 -14.96
N PHE A 408 -12.01 -4.99 -13.72
CA PHE A 408 -11.85 -6.21 -12.93
C PHE A 408 -13.19 -6.86 -12.66
N GLY A 409 -13.32 -8.12 -13.03
CA GLY A 409 -14.56 -8.88 -12.93
C GLY A 409 -15.04 -9.05 -11.50
N PRO A 410 -16.35 -9.08 -11.28
CA PRO A 410 -16.90 -9.34 -9.96
C PRO A 410 -16.66 -10.79 -9.54
N ARG A 411 -16.74 -11.02 -8.24
CA ARG A 411 -16.64 -12.37 -7.67
C ARG A 411 -17.76 -13.25 -8.19
N THR A 412 -17.40 -14.41 -8.76
CA THR A 412 -18.36 -15.45 -9.10
C THR A 412 -18.92 -16.04 -7.80
N PRO A 413 -20.23 -15.98 -7.56
CA PRO A 413 -20.79 -16.58 -6.35
C PRO A 413 -20.43 -18.06 -6.28
N PRO A 414 -20.06 -18.58 -5.12
CA PRO A 414 -19.86 -20.02 -4.98
C PRO A 414 -21.17 -20.73 -5.34
N GLN A 415 -21.08 -21.82 -6.08
CA GLN A 415 -22.23 -22.64 -6.39
C GLN A 415 -22.77 -23.18 -5.06
N PHE A 416 -24.05 -22.96 -4.81
CA PHE A 416 -24.70 -23.54 -3.65
C PHE A 416 -24.64 -25.06 -3.78
N PRO A 417 -24.11 -25.78 -2.78
CA PRO A 417 -24.15 -27.23 -2.82
C PRO A 417 -25.58 -27.70 -2.52
N ALA A 418 -26.43 -27.62 -3.53
CA ALA A 418 -27.85 -27.99 -3.39
C ALA A 418 -27.99 -29.45 -2.95
N ASP A 419 -27.10 -30.31 -3.46
CA ASP A 419 -27.12 -31.75 -3.13
C ASP A 419 -26.70 -31.99 -1.67
N ASP A 420 -25.74 -31.20 -1.14
CA ASP A 420 -25.30 -31.31 0.26
C ASP A 420 -26.38 -30.82 1.23
N LEU A 421 -27.12 -29.78 0.87
CA LEU A 421 -28.22 -29.26 1.70
C LEU A 421 -29.39 -30.27 1.76
N VAL A 422 -29.69 -30.94 0.66
CA VAL A 422 -30.73 -31.99 0.63
C VAL A 422 -30.28 -33.19 1.47
N SER A 423 -29.03 -33.60 1.39
CA SER A 423 -28.50 -34.70 2.18
C SER A 423 -28.46 -34.37 3.67
N LEU A 424 -28.06 -33.15 4.05
CA LEU A 424 -28.04 -32.66 5.44
C LEU A 424 -29.48 -32.57 6.01
N THR A 425 -30.44 -32.08 5.21
CA THR A 425 -31.82 -31.99 5.64
C THR A 425 -32.44 -33.36 5.83
N ASN A 426 -32.08 -34.32 4.98
CA ASN A 426 -32.53 -35.72 5.12
C ASN A 426 -31.89 -36.41 6.33
N GLN A 427 -30.62 -36.13 6.64
CA GLN A 427 -29.94 -36.65 7.84
C GLN A 427 -30.55 -36.06 9.12
N MET A 428 -30.96 -34.81 9.13
CA MET A 428 -31.64 -34.19 10.27
C MET A 428 -33.05 -34.77 10.49
N ARG A 429 -33.77 -35.11 9.42
CA ARG A 429 -35.10 -35.72 9.51
C ARG A 429 -35.03 -37.16 10.00
N LEU A 430 -33.99 -37.93 9.64
CA LEU A 430 -33.80 -39.29 10.11
C LEU A 430 -33.40 -39.37 11.58
N GLY A 431 -32.78 -38.32 12.12
CA GLY A 431 -32.40 -38.23 13.54
C GLY A 431 -33.57 -37.98 14.49
N ASP A 432 -34.66 -37.40 14.02
CA ASP A 432 -35.84 -37.07 14.83
C ASP A 432 -36.86 -38.26 14.95
N GLU A 433 -36.80 -39.25 14.08
CA GLU A 433 -37.69 -40.42 14.15
C GLU A 433 -37.22 -41.48 15.15
N ASP A 434 -36.01 -41.60 15.48
CA ASP A 434 -35.49 -42.56 16.49
C ASP A 434 -35.69 -42.12 17.94
N UNK A 435 -36.15 -41.14 18.08
CA UNK A 435 -36.32 -40.61 19.35
C UNK A 435 -37.66 -40.75 19.96
N LEU A 436 -38.43 -41.24 19.24
CA LEU A 436 -39.81 -41.31 19.79
C LEU A 436 -40.24 -42.73 20.26
N GLN A 437 -39.36 -43.66 20.43
CA GLN A 437 -39.70 -44.94 21.02
C GLN A 437 -38.96 -45.14 22.35
N GLY A 438 -39.45 -44.52 23.41
CA GLY A 438 -39.04 -44.73 24.79
C GLY A 438 -40.25 -44.91 25.68
N ASP A 439 -40.33 -46.05 26.28
CA ASP A 439 -41.38 -46.59 27.17
C ASP A 439 -41.68 -45.66 28.37
N PRO A 440 -42.93 -45.40 28.75
CA PRO A 440 -43.26 -44.58 29.92
C PRO A 440 -43.39 -45.42 31.17
N GLY A 441 -42.43 -45.29 32.10
CA GLY A 441 -42.51 -46.01 33.37
C GLY A 441 -41.61 -45.52 34.51
N GLN A 442 -42.22 -44.75 35.39
CA GLN A 442 -41.97 -44.51 36.82
C GLN A 442 -40.92 -43.50 37.26
N PRO A 443 -41.29 -42.67 38.26
CA PRO A 443 -40.46 -41.71 38.93
C PRO A 443 -39.87 -42.24 40.22
N SER A 444 -38.69 -41.84 40.58
CA SER A 444 -38.23 -41.94 41.98
C SER A 444 -37.27 -40.81 42.33
N ASP A 445 -37.54 -40.31 43.49
CA ASP A 445 -36.99 -39.20 44.25
C ASP A 445 -35.51 -39.29 44.65
N SER A 446 -35.04 -38.14 44.92
CA SER A 446 -34.23 -37.69 46.09
C SER A 446 -32.70 -37.63 45.99
N ARG A 447 -32.28 -36.42 46.14
CA ARG A 447 -31.34 -35.84 47.14
C ARG A 447 -29.91 -36.35 47.32
N SER A 448 -29.05 -35.39 47.17
CA SER A 448 -27.97 -35.01 48.08
C SER A 448 -26.58 -35.62 48.01
N ALA A 449 -25.68 -34.72 47.82
CA ALA A 449 -24.44 -34.48 48.60
C ALA A 449 -23.14 -35.24 48.26
N ARG A 450 -22.23 -34.47 47.92
CA ARG A 450 -20.80 -34.52 48.32
C ARG A 450 -19.76 -35.40 47.61
N UNK A 451 -18.81 -34.69 47.09
CA UNK A 451 -17.57 -34.66 47.05
C UNK A 451 -16.73 -35.70 46.86
N GLY A 452 -15.97 -35.41 46.26
CA GLY A 452 -14.65 -35.84 46.67
C GLY A 452 -13.94 -36.75 45.65
N GLN A 453 -12.91 -36.20 45.08
CA GLN A 453 -11.63 -36.85 44.69
C GLN A 453 -11.55 -37.81 43.50
N ASP A 454 -10.65 -37.49 42.69
CA ASP A 454 -9.67 -38.24 41.86
C ASP A 454 -10.13 -38.92 40.58
N UNK A 455 -9.53 -38.40 39.78
CA UNK A 455 -9.51 -38.98 38.70
C UNK A 455 -8.73 -39.11 37.59
N ASP A 456 -7.95 -39.47 37.31
CA ASP A 456 -7.19 -39.78 36.12
C ASP A 456 -7.95 -40.71 35.16
N GLY A 457 -7.97 -40.28 33.92
CA GLY A 457 -8.28 -41.19 32.84
C GLY A 457 -9.57 -40.98 32.06
N VAL A 458 -9.67 -39.85 31.31
CA VAL A 458 -10.49 -39.80 30.07
C VAL A 458 -9.96 -38.68 29.19
N GLU A 459 -8.88 -38.88 28.48
CA GLU A 459 -8.45 -37.92 27.42
C GLU A 459 -8.33 -38.54 26.02
N GLU A 460 -8.45 -39.85 25.87
CA GLU A 460 -8.30 -40.49 24.55
C GLU A 460 -9.56 -40.50 23.66
N GLY A 461 -10.72 -40.23 24.24
CA GLY A 461 -11.98 -40.30 23.48
C GLY A 461 -12.39 -39.01 22.76
N ARG A 462 -11.83 -37.88 23.19
CA ARG A 462 -12.21 -36.57 22.59
C ARG A 462 -11.40 -36.17 21.37
N THR A 463 -10.18 -36.66 21.25
CA THR A 463 -9.31 -36.37 20.12
C THR A 463 -9.69 -37.11 18.84
N GLN A 464 -10.37 -38.25 18.94
CA GLN A 464 -10.77 -38.98 17.73
C GLN A 464 -12.03 -38.44 17.05
N LYS A 465 -12.90 -37.80 17.79
CA LYS A 465 -14.08 -37.14 17.21
C LYS A 465 -13.81 -35.83 16.45
N UNK A 466 -12.93 -35.40 16.83
CA UNK A 466 -12.58 -34.26 16.24
C UNK A 466 -11.87 -34.48 15.00
N ARG A 467 -11.14 -35.33 14.91
CA ARG A 467 -10.43 -35.65 13.68
C ARG A 467 -11.38 -36.08 12.55
N THR A 468 -12.47 -36.71 12.89
CA THR A 468 -13.45 -37.13 11.88
C THR A 468 -14.33 -35.97 11.37
N ALA A 469 -14.54 -34.92 12.16
CA ALA A 469 -15.31 -33.74 11.71
C ALA A 469 -14.47 -32.81 10.78
N ALA A 470 -13.13 -32.81 10.93
CA ALA A 470 -12.25 -31.99 10.09
C ALA A 470 -12.09 -32.55 8.66
N MET A 471 -12.48 -33.81 8.43
CA MET A 471 -12.38 -34.43 7.10
C MET A 471 -13.63 -34.23 6.21
N MET A 472 -14.68 -33.57 6.73
CA MET A 472 -15.94 -33.45 5.99
C MET A 472 -16.08 -32.24 5.10
N TYR A 473 -15.13 -31.30 5.19
CA TYR A 473 -15.19 -30.12 4.32
C TYR A 473 -13.98 -30.10 3.39
N PRO A 474 -14.20 -30.03 2.08
CA PRO A 474 -13.09 -29.84 1.16
C PRO A 474 -12.38 -28.52 1.50
N PRO A 475 -11.07 -28.44 1.31
CA PRO A 475 -10.37 -27.18 1.55
C PRO A 475 -11.00 -26.06 0.72
N PRO A 476 -11.11 -24.86 1.26
CA PRO A 476 -11.70 -23.75 0.51
C PRO A 476 -10.97 -23.56 -0.81
N ALA A 477 -11.73 -23.32 -1.88
CA ALA A 477 -11.16 -23.07 -3.19
C ALA A 477 -10.17 -21.89 -3.14
N PRO A 478 -9.08 -21.96 -3.90
CA PRO A 478 -8.16 -20.83 -3.97
C PRO A 478 -8.90 -19.54 -4.31
N LEU A 479 -8.51 -18.42 -3.71
CA LEU A 479 -9.18 -17.14 -3.86
C LEU A 479 -9.35 -16.75 -5.34
N ALA A 480 -8.32 -17.01 -6.16
CA ALA A 480 -8.34 -16.69 -7.58
C ALA A 480 -9.36 -17.49 -8.39
N ALA A 481 -9.71 -18.71 -7.96
CA ALA A 481 -10.72 -19.53 -8.65
C ALA A 481 -12.13 -18.95 -8.54
N LEU A 482 -12.33 -17.98 -7.65
CA LEU A 482 -13.63 -17.33 -7.44
C LEU A 482 -13.83 -16.08 -8.31
N PHE A 483 -12.85 -15.71 -9.13
CA PHE A 483 -12.89 -14.46 -9.89
C PHE A 483 -12.55 -14.69 -11.36
N ASP A 484 -13.21 -13.95 -12.21
CA ASP A 484 -12.95 -13.99 -13.65
C ASP A 484 -11.61 -13.32 -13.96
N THR A 485 -10.89 -13.87 -14.94
CA THR A 485 -9.64 -13.27 -15.41
C THR A 485 -9.93 -12.04 -16.28
N VAL A 486 -9.06 -11.06 -16.20
CA VAL A 486 -9.14 -9.85 -17.03
C VAL A 486 -7.87 -9.73 -17.88
N GLU A 487 -8.07 -9.48 -19.16
CA GLU A 487 -6.97 -9.24 -20.09
C GLU A 487 -6.39 -7.83 -19.90
N GLY A 488 -5.06 -7.72 -19.96
CA GLY A 488 -4.33 -6.46 -19.92
C GLY A 488 -3.48 -6.24 -21.16
N TRP A 489 -2.85 -5.12 -21.22
CA TRP A 489 -1.90 -4.82 -22.31
C TRP A 489 -0.49 -5.23 -21.88
N UNK A 490 0.40 -5.55 -22.59
CA UNK A 490 1.54 -5.87 -22.29
C UNK A 490 2.40 -4.95 -22.84
N VAL A 491 2.93 -4.17 -22.30
CA VAL A 491 3.95 -3.22 -22.76
C VAL A 491 5.31 -3.91 -22.74
N THR A 492 5.92 -4.02 -23.89
CA THR A 492 7.18 -4.79 -24.02
C THR A 492 8.38 -3.86 -24.12
N SER A 493 9.52 -4.33 -23.61
CA SER A 493 10.82 -3.67 -23.82
C SER A 493 11.50 -4.08 -25.11
N VAL A 494 10.89 -4.98 -25.90
CA VAL A 494 11.50 -5.50 -27.12
C VAL A 494 11.43 -4.45 -28.24
N ARG A 495 12.59 -4.03 -28.74
CA ARG A 495 12.67 -3.31 -30.00
C ARG A 495 12.63 -4.32 -31.14
N GLN A 496 11.80 -4.07 -32.14
CA GLN A 496 11.78 -4.88 -33.36
C GLN A 496 13.04 -4.55 -34.17
N GLY A 497 13.94 -5.53 -34.27
CA GLY A 497 15.18 -5.41 -35.07
C GLY A 497 16.21 -6.46 -34.67
N GLU A 498 16.79 -7.10 -35.67
CA GLU A 498 17.86 -8.07 -35.45
C GLU A 498 19.16 -7.37 -35.00
N GLY A 499 19.83 -7.96 -33.99
CA GLY A 499 21.15 -7.52 -33.54
C GLY A 499 21.16 -6.42 -32.45
N LEU A 500 20.01 -6.07 -31.89
CA LEU A 500 19.98 -5.14 -30.73
C LEU A 500 20.28 -5.88 -29.43
N PRO A 501 21.01 -5.24 -28.50
CA PRO A 501 21.30 -5.87 -27.22
C PRO A 501 20.03 -6.18 -26.44
N GLU A 502 20.04 -7.31 -25.75
CA GLU A 502 18.94 -7.72 -24.87
C GLU A 502 18.76 -6.72 -23.74
N LEU A 503 17.54 -6.22 -23.58
CA LEU A 503 17.21 -5.30 -22.50
C LEU A 503 17.00 -6.07 -21.19
N PRO A 504 17.34 -5.48 -20.05
CA PRO A 504 17.22 -6.16 -18.76
C PRO A 504 15.75 -6.32 -18.31
N ASP A 505 15.56 -7.17 -17.31
CA ASP A 505 14.28 -7.29 -16.63
C ASP A 505 13.90 -5.96 -15.94
N ILE A 506 12.62 -5.67 -15.96
CA ILE A 506 12.08 -4.44 -15.38
C ILE A 506 11.85 -4.65 -13.88
N ALA A 507 12.61 -3.95 -13.07
CA ALA A 507 12.54 -4.04 -11.60
C ALA A 507 11.39 -3.22 -11.02
N ALA A 508 11.14 -2.03 -11.60
CA ALA A 508 10.04 -1.15 -11.20
C ALA A 508 9.55 -0.35 -12.39
N CYS A 509 8.31 0.10 -12.30
CA CYS A 509 7.71 0.92 -13.36
C CYS A 509 6.78 1.97 -12.76
N GLU A 510 6.56 3.04 -13.51
CA GLU A 510 5.71 4.15 -13.09
C GLU A 510 5.09 4.87 -14.29
N VAL A 511 4.00 5.55 -14.06
CA VAL A 511 3.35 6.40 -15.07
C VAL A 511 3.63 7.86 -14.75
N GLY A 512 4.18 8.55 -15.73
CA GLY A 512 4.43 9.99 -15.63
C GLY A 512 3.67 10.78 -16.66
N PHE A 513 3.91 12.09 -16.66
CA PHE A 513 3.41 13.01 -17.68
C PHE A 513 1.88 12.91 -17.87
N GLY A 514 1.15 12.83 -16.75
CA GLY A 514 -0.31 12.80 -16.79
C GLY A 514 -0.90 11.56 -17.49
N GLY A 515 -0.23 10.40 -17.40
CA GLY A 515 -0.71 9.16 -18.02
C GLY A 515 -0.09 8.86 -19.38
N ARG A 516 0.84 9.69 -19.86
CA ARG A 516 1.42 9.55 -21.21
C ARG A 516 2.79 8.89 -21.29
N UNK A 517 3.46 8.55 -20.17
CA UNK A 517 4.71 7.95 -20.13
C UNK A 517 4.68 6.79 -19.28
N UNK A 518 5.25 5.79 -19.49
CA UNK A 518 5.47 4.86 -18.75
C UNK A 518 6.83 4.83 -18.64
N VAL A 519 7.34 4.67 -17.58
CA VAL A 519 8.77 4.60 -17.23
C VAL A 519 9.04 3.23 -16.63
N GLY A 520 10.10 2.57 -17.08
CA GLY A 520 10.55 1.31 -16.49
C GLY A 520 12.03 1.41 -16.15
N ILE A 521 12.44 0.82 -15.03
CA ILE A 521 13.85 0.72 -14.67
C ILE A 521 14.25 -0.75 -14.54
N GLY A 522 15.44 -1.05 -15.03
CA GLY A 522 16.09 -2.34 -14.87
C GLY A 522 17.55 -2.13 -14.51
N LYS A 523 18.35 -3.18 -14.54
CA LYS A 523 19.77 -3.11 -14.19
C LYS A 523 20.50 -2.07 -15.08
N GLY A 524 20.81 -0.92 -14.53
CA GLY A 524 21.51 0.16 -15.22
C GLY A 524 20.78 0.77 -16.42
N THR A 525 19.50 0.47 -16.60
CA THR A 525 18.75 0.89 -17.79
C THR A 525 17.46 1.58 -17.40
N LEU A 526 17.22 2.74 -18.02
CA LEU A 526 15.98 3.48 -17.93
C LEU A 526 15.26 3.35 -19.28
N LEU A 527 14.04 2.82 -19.25
CA LEU A 527 13.21 2.54 -20.41
C LEU A 527 12.04 3.53 -20.42
N LEU A 528 11.81 4.14 -21.57
CA LEU A 528 10.80 5.19 -21.71
C LEU A 528 9.85 4.85 -22.85
N TRP A 529 8.57 4.67 -22.53
CA TRP A 529 7.51 4.48 -23.52
C TRP A 529 6.62 5.71 -23.54
N ARG A 530 6.16 6.06 -24.72
CA ARG A 530 5.15 7.09 -24.90
C ARG A 530 3.84 6.50 -25.40
N LEU A 531 2.76 7.14 -25.00
CA LEU A 531 1.43 6.79 -25.50
C LEU A 531 1.33 7.23 -26.96
N GLU A 532 0.91 6.30 -27.84
CA GLU A 532 0.51 6.61 -29.22
C GLU A 532 -0.99 6.91 -29.25
N GLU A 533 -1.34 8.14 -29.64
CA GLU A 533 -2.73 8.61 -29.77
C GLU A 533 -3.33 8.27 -31.12
#